data_d3b26dcb572a726be6d0fa452663f337
#
_entry.id   d3b26dcb572a726be6d0fa452663f337
#
_cell.length_a   1.000
_cell.length_b   1.000
_cell.length_c   1.000
_cell.angle_alpha   90.00
_cell.angle_beta   90.00
_cell.angle_gamma   90.00
#
_symmetry.space_group_name_H-M   'P 1'
#
loop_
_entity.id
_entity.type
_entity.pdbx_description
1 polymer ?
#
loop_
_entity_poly.entity_id
_entity_poly.type
_entity_poly.pdbx_seq_one_letter_code
_entity_poly.pdbx_strand_id
1 'polypeptide(L)'
;AVLASSVAFRLAGELGAAPPQAAARVAEEIDVDELTYVSGVETQGPYLNFLPSSAYYERTLEAATAETYGHLPDREESVVVEHTSANPTGPVHVGRARNPIIGDAVANVLEFAGYDVSRHYYVNDAGRQLAVFTWAYETFDEDDLESEPERDREEYDLVRYYRTGNAFLEEGPGADVEKAEAEIESIMQGLEAGEEEAYERVSEVVDQVLGGMKACLARLPAEFDEFVKETRFILDGSTDDLVARLKELEAAVYEEDAWQLDLTDHGIEKNLVFLRSDGTSLYATRDLAHHEWKFEEYDRAVTVLGEDHKLQARQLRTTLELLGNDTDPLEQVLYSYVNLPEGKMSTRRGTGIDLDDLLDEAISRAREEVETRLEDRLRDDDLDEEDVDRIAHQVGIGAVRYDVVSKQPTKAITFEWDRALDFEAQSAPYVQYVHARCCGILEEAGVDLEAGIDLGDVDATHLETAAARALLETIARFPGVVESASEDLQPHQVATYTREFAEAFNTFYRECPVLDDDVGSPLRETRLALVAASRHTVANALAVLGVAAPRSM
;
A
#
# COMPACT_ATOMS: atom_id res chain seq x y z
N ALA A 1 2.07 -31.05 -0.17
CA ALA A 1 1.47 -31.03 1.17
C ALA A 1 0.91 -29.63 1.44
N VAL A 2 -0.30 -29.55 1.88
CA VAL A 2 -0.99 -28.27 2.21
C VAL A 2 -0.37 -27.64 3.45
N LEU A 3 0.01 -28.48 4.41
CA LEU A 3 0.62 -28.05 5.64
C LEU A 3 1.87 -28.89 5.92
N ALA A 4 3.02 -28.22 6.08
CA ALA A 4 4.28 -28.85 6.42
C ALA A 4 4.87 -28.22 7.70
N SER A 5 5.48 -29.04 8.56
CA SER A 5 6.15 -28.57 9.76
C SER A 5 7.64 -28.91 9.74
N SER A 6 8.46 -27.94 10.10
CA SER A 6 9.91 -28.09 10.31
C SER A 6 10.29 -28.38 11.76
N VAL A 7 9.32 -28.69 12.63
CA VAL A 7 9.52 -28.88 14.08
C VAL A 7 10.60 -29.91 14.42
N ALA A 8 10.81 -30.88 13.55
CA ALA A 8 11.84 -31.90 13.75
C ALA A 8 13.28 -31.35 13.84
N PHE A 9 13.57 -30.20 13.22
CA PHE A 9 14.87 -29.53 13.40
C PHE A 9 15.07 -29.05 14.85
N ARG A 10 14.03 -28.53 15.45
CA ARG A 10 14.06 -28.03 16.85
C ARG A 10 14.16 -29.19 17.83
N LEU A 11 13.39 -30.26 17.58
CA LEU A 11 13.33 -31.42 18.46
C LEU A 11 14.55 -32.38 18.33
N ALA A 12 15.31 -32.30 17.25
CA ALA A 12 16.44 -33.17 16.96
C ALA A 12 17.47 -33.20 18.10
N GLY A 13 17.78 -32.03 18.68
CA GLY A 13 18.69 -31.93 19.82
C GLY A 13 18.16 -32.59 21.11
N GLU A 14 16.90 -32.40 21.41
CA GLU A 14 16.22 -32.98 22.56
C GLU A 14 16.06 -34.50 22.46
N LEU A 15 15.75 -34.98 21.25
CA LEU A 15 15.58 -36.39 20.95
C LEU A 15 16.90 -37.14 20.74
N GLY A 16 18.03 -36.43 20.67
CA GLY A 16 19.34 -37.01 20.39
C GLY A 16 19.39 -37.75 19.02
N ALA A 17 18.67 -37.29 18.04
CA ALA A 17 18.49 -37.91 16.74
C ALA A 17 18.76 -36.93 15.59
N ALA A 18 19.11 -37.41 14.39
CA ALA A 18 19.18 -36.55 13.22
C ALA A 18 17.77 -36.02 12.84
N PRO A 19 17.62 -34.80 12.27
CA PRO A 19 16.32 -34.21 11.98
C PRO A 19 15.33 -35.12 11.20
N PRO A 20 15.75 -35.90 10.19
CA PRO A 20 14.85 -36.86 9.54
C PRO A 20 14.37 -38.01 10.46
N GLN A 21 15.23 -38.46 11.37
CA GLN A 21 14.86 -39.46 12.37
C GLN A 21 13.93 -38.90 13.44
N ALA A 22 14.14 -37.64 13.81
CA ALA A 22 13.24 -36.91 14.70
C ALA A 22 11.85 -36.75 14.06
N ALA A 23 11.79 -36.40 12.75
CA ALA A 23 10.53 -36.32 12.01
C ALA A 23 9.77 -37.65 12.00
N ALA A 24 10.45 -38.77 11.70
CA ALA A 24 9.84 -40.08 11.70
C ALA A 24 9.27 -40.47 13.09
N ARG A 25 10.02 -40.22 14.16
CA ARG A 25 9.57 -40.48 15.53
C ARG A 25 8.37 -39.61 15.95
N VAL A 26 8.37 -38.33 15.55
CA VAL A 26 7.23 -37.44 15.82
C VAL A 26 6.00 -37.90 15.04
N ALA A 27 6.16 -38.31 13.78
CA ALA A 27 5.05 -38.79 12.95
C ALA A 27 4.41 -40.09 13.52
N GLU A 28 5.21 -40.99 14.11
CA GLU A 28 4.73 -42.20 14.76
C GLU A 28 3.93 -41.95 16.05
N GLU A 29 4.18 -40.84 16.75
CA GLU A 29 3.50 -40.45 18.00
C GLU A 29 2.22 -39.64 17.75
N ILE A 30 1.97 -39.18 16.51
CA ILE A 30 0.76 -38.42 16.18
C ILE A 30 -0.39 -39.39 15.97
N ASP A 31 -1.41 -39.35 16.84
CA ASP A 31 -2.65 -40.06 16.64
C ASP A 31 -3.55 -39.25 15.67
N VAL A 32 -3.56 -39.70 14.42
CA VAL A 32 -4.34 -39.07 13.34
C VAL A 32 -5.84 -39.17 13.57
N ASP A 33 -6.31 -40.23 14.26
CA ASP A 33 -7.73 -40.43 14.53
C ASP A 33 -8.31 -39.40 15.50
N GLU A 34 -7.46 -38.72 16.28
CA GLU A 34 -7.86 -37.59 17.13
C GLU A 34 -7.91 -36.23 16.39
N LEU A 35 -7.46 -36.18 15.12
CA LEU A 35 -7.33 -34.94 14.34
C LEU A 35 -8.45 -34.82 13.29
N THR A 36 -9.42 -33.95 13.52
CA THR A 36 -10.57 -33.76 12.61
C THR A 36 -10.16 -33.39 11.19
N TYR A 37 -9.14 -32.56 11.01
CA TYR A 37 -8.77 -31.97 9.72
C TYR A 37 -7.56 -32.63 9.05
N VAL A 38 -6.99 -33.69 9.65
CA VAL A 38 -5.82 -34.42 9.14
C VAL A 38 -6.20 -35.86 8.90
N SER A 39 -5.93 -36.37 7.69
CA SER A 39 -6.16 -37.78 7.31
C SER A 39 -4.90 -38.64 7.39
N GLY A 40 -3.73 -38.03 7.50
CA GLY A 40 -2.46 -38.72 7.58
C GLY A 40 -1.27 -37.78 7.79
N VAL A 41 -0.16 -38.34 8.21
CA VAL A 41 1.12 -37.61 8.35
C VAL A 41 2.19 -38.39 7.59
N GLU A 42 2.87 -37.73 6.67
CA GLU A 42 4.00 -38.28 5.92
C GLU A 42 5.28 -37.51 6.27
N THR A 43 6.42 -38.18 6.17
CA THR A 43 7.72 -37.53 6.36
C THR A 43 8.46 -37.40 5.04
N GLN A 44 9.00 -36.19 4.77
CA GLN A 44 9.91 -35.95 3.66
C GLN A 44 11.21 -35.34 4.19
N GLY A 45 12.20 -36.16 4.40
CA GLY A 45 13.42 -35.77 5.09
C GLY A 45 13.10 -35.29 6.52
N PRO A 46 13.46 -34.06 6.92
CA PRO A 46 13.18 -33.52 8.24
C PRO A 46 11.79 -32.86 8.38
N TYR A 47 10.98 -32.89 7.33
CA TYR A 47 9.65 -32.27 7.34
C TYR A 47 8.55 -33.28 7.61
N LEU A 48 7.55 -32.84 8.40
CA LEU A 48 6.28 -33.52 8.57
C LEU A 48 5.26 -32.88 7.64
N ASN A 49 4.65 -33.68 6.77
CA ASN A 49 3.61 -33.25 5.86
C ASN A 49 2.27 -33.80 6.35
N PHE A 50 1.35 -32.92 6.67
CA PHE A 50 0.00 -33.28 7.08
C PHE A 50 -0.89 -33.40 5.83
N LEU A 51 -1.60 -34.49 5.70
CA LEU A 51 -2.55 -34.74 4.61
C LEU A 51 -3.94 -34.28 5.08
N PRO A 52 -4.62 -33.41 4.32
CA PRO A 52 -5.96 -32.94 4.68
C PRO A 52 -6.98 -34.07 4.67
N SER A 53 -7.94 -34.00 5.58
CA SER A 53 -9.13 -34.86 5.59
C SER A 53 -10.24 -34.29 4.68
N SER A 54 -11.31 -35.06 4.43
CA SER A 54 -12.53 -34.53 3.78
C SER A 54 -13.14 -33.38 4.57
N ALA A 55 -13.17 -33.48 5.88
CA ALA A 55 -13.69 -32.42 6.75
C ALA A 55 -12.91 -31.08 6.61
N TYR A 56 -11.60 -31.14 6.34
CA TYR A 56 -10.81 -29.95 6.04
C TYR A 56 -11.27 -29.27 4.74
N TYR A 57 -11.46 -30.07 3.68
CA TYR A 57 -11.91 -29.55 2.38
C TYR A 57 -13.34 -29.02 2.43
N GLU A 58 -14.26 -29.71 3.11
CA GLU A 58 -15.62 -29.26 3.32
C GLU A 58 -15.67 -27.92 4.07
N ARG A 59 -14.94 -27.83 5.18
CA ARG A 59 -14.86 -26.60 5.98
C ARG A 59 -14.24 -25.45 5.21
N THR A 60 -13.19 -25.71 4.43
CA THR A 60 -12.55 -24.70 3.58
C THR A 60 -13.53 -24.17 2.53
N LEU A 61 -14.22 -25.08 1.84
CA LEU A 61 -15.18 -24.70 0.80
C LEU A 61 -16.33 -23.88 1.38
N GLU A 62 -16.90 -24.32 2.51
CA GLU A 62 -17.93 -23.58 3.23
C GLU A 62 -17.45 -22.17 3.64
N ALA A 63 -16.30 -22.07 4.26
CA ALA A 63 -15.76 -20.77 4.69
C ALA A 63 -15.47 -19.83 3.51
N ALA A 64 -14.94 -20.37 2.41
CA ALA A 64 -14.51 -19.57 1.27
C ALA A 64 -15.65 -19.06 0.38
N THR A 65 -16.90 -19.54 0.59
CA THR A 65 -18.08 -18.95 -0.05
C THR A 65 -18.61 -17.69 0.67
N ALA A 66 -18.03 -17.33 1.81
CA ALA A 66 -18.35 -16.08 2.48
C ALA A 66 -17.62 -14.88 1.84
N GLU A 67 -18.28 -13.74 1.72
CA GLU A 67 -17.70 -12.51 1.18
C GLU A 67 -16.49 -12.01 1.97
N THR A 68 -16.47 -12.29 3.28
CA THR A 68 -15.37 -11.91 4.18
C THR A 68 -14.24 -12.94 4.26
N TYR A 69 -14.20 -13.91 3.34
CA TYR A 69 -13.15 -14.92 3.38
C TYR A 69 -11.76 -14.32 3.21
N GLY A 70 -10.88 -14.66 4.14
CA GLY A 70 -9.52 -14.10 4.23
C GLY A 70 -9.37 -13.01 5.27
N HIS A 71 -10.46 -12.39 5.74
CA HIS A 71 -10.41 -11.53 6.92
C HIS A 71 -10.16 -12.38 8.16
N LEU A 72 -9.18 -11.96 8.94
CA LEU A 72 -8.87 -12.58 10.23
C LEU A 72 -9.78 -12.00 11.33
N PRO A 73 -9.91 -12.66 12.47
CA PRO A 73 -10.68 -12.13 13.58
C PRO A 73 -10.18 -10.77 14.04
N ASP A 74 -11.12 -9.88 14.41
CA ASP A 74 -10.81 -8.55 14.92
C ASP A 74 -9.84 -8.62 16.10
N ARG A 75 -8.88 -7.70 16.12
CA ARG A 75 -7.90 -7.48 17.17
C ARG A 75 -8.25 -6.20 17.93
N GLU A 76 -8.03 -6.21 19.24
CA GLU A 76 -8.18 -4.99 20.06
C GLU A 76 -6.88 -4.15 20.02
N GLU A 77 -6.34 -3.93 18.83
CA GLU A 77 -5.06 -3.23 18.62
C GLU A 77 -5.22 -2.21 17.51
N SER A 78 -4.98 -0.93 17.85
CA SER A 78 -5.04 0.19 16.92
C SER A 78 -3.70 0.42 16.24
N VAL A 79 -3.70 0.66 14.93
CA VAL A 79 -2.49 0.87 14.13
C VAL A 79 -2.64 2.11 13.28
N VAL A 80 -1.72 3.07 13.43
CA VAL A 80 -1.60 4.17 12.46
C VAL A 80 -0.62 3.79 11.35
N VAL A 81 -1.05 3.92 10.11
CA VAL A 81 -0.20 3.77 8.91
C VAL A 81 -0.02 5.12 8.26
N GLU A 82 1.15 5.71 8.46
CA GLU A 82 1.52 6.96 7.79
C GLU A 82 2.22 6.68 6.47
N HIS A 83 1.71 7.28 5.40
CA HIS A 83 2.33 7.16 4.09
C HIS A 83 2.10 8.38 3.20
N THR A 84 2.77 8.42 2.05
CA THR A 84 2.72 9.48 1.03
C THR A 84 3.41 10.75 1.51
N SER A 85 2.80 11.54 2.37
CA SER A 85 3.37 12.72 3.05
C SER A 85 4.23 13.63 2.14
N ALA A 86 3.74 13.84 0.90
CA ALA A 86 4.41 14.70 -0.07
C ALA A 86 4.17 16.18 0.28
N ASN A 87 5.21 17.02 0.14
CA ASN A 87 5.07 18.45 0.39
C ASN A 87 4.01 19.07 -0.52
N PRO A 88 3.08 19.89 -0.01
CA PRO A 88 2.02 20.51 -0.79
C PRO A 88 2.56 21.71 -1.58
N THR A 89 3.41 21.45 -2.58
CA THR A 89 4.06 22.48 -3.42
C THR A 89 3.70 22.36 -4.90
N GLY A 90 2.74 21.51 -5.24
CA GLY A 90 2.24 21.30 -6.60
C GLY A 90 1.76 19.86 -6.84
N PRO A 91 1.56 19.47 -8.10
CA PRO A 91 1.08 18.13 -8.48
C PRO A 91 1.95 16.99 -7.96
N VAL A 92 1.32 15.83 -7.74
CA VAL A 92 2.03 14.63 -7.29
C VAL A 92 2.89 14.08 -8.42
N HIS A 93 4.20 14.09 -8.25
CA HIS A 93 5.14 13.56 -9.23
C HIS A 93 5.13 12.02 -9.26
N VAL A 94 5.23 11.41 -10.44
CA VAL A 94 5.21 9.95 -10.63
C VAL A 94 6.25 9.20 -9.80
N GLY A 95 7.42 9.80 -9.53
CA GLY A 95 8.44 9.22 -8.67
C GLY A 95 7.97 8.93 -7.24
N ARG A 96 6.89 9.57 -6.81
CA ARG A 96 6.25 9.36 -5.51
C ARG A 96 5.09 8.37 -5.54
N ALA A 97 4.68 7.88 -6.72
CA ALA A 97 3.55 6.94 -6.86
C ALA A 97 3.70 5.64 -6.04
N ARG A 98 4.94 5.25 -5.77
CA ARG A 98 5.23 4.01 -5.03
C ARG A 98 4.83 4.08 -3.56
N ASN A 99 4.99 5.23 -2.93
CA ASN A 99 4.66 5.43 -1.51
C ASN A 99 3.15 5.21 -1.24
N PRO A 100 2.21 5.92 -1.91
CA PRO A 100 0.78 5.70 -1.68
C PRO A 100 0.34 4.27 -1.98
N ILE A 101 0.89 3.63 -3.03
CA ILE A 101 0.53 2.25 -3.39
C ILE A 101 0.98 1.25 -2.32
N ILE A 102 2.22 1.37 -1.83
CA ILE A 102 2.73 0.48 -0.78
C ILE A 102 2.02 0.75 0.54
N GLY A 103 1.87 2.03 0.91
CA GLY A 103 1.26 2.43 2.17
C GLY A 103 -0.19 1.97 2.30
N ASP A 104 -0.98 2.23 1.27
CA ASP A 104 -2.36 1.76 1.21
C ASP A 104 -2.45 0.22 1.24
N ALA A 105 -1.60 -0.49 0.49
CA ALA A 105 -1.58 -1.96 0.53
C ALA A 105 -1.13 -2.51 1.90
N VAL A 106 -0.23 -1.85 2.63
CA VAL A 106 0.13 -2.21 4.01
C VAL A 106 -1.05 -2.00 4.95
N ALA A 107 -1.75 -0.87 4.82
CA ALA A 107 -2.96 -0.59 5.61
C ALA A 107 -4.05 -1.66 5.36
N ASN A 108 -4.31 -1.98 4.09
CA ASN A 108 -5.29 -3.01 3.71
C ASN A 108 -4.92 -4.40 4.27
N VAL A 109 -3.64 -4.79 4.20
CA VAL A 109 -3.17 -6.07 4.79
C VAL A 109 -3.45 -6.11 6.29
N LEU A 110 -3.18 -5.01 7.00
CA LEU A 110 -3.43 -4.91 8.44
C LEU A 110 -4.92 -4.95 8.78
N GLU A 111 -5.78 -4.27 8.01
CA GLU A 111 -7.26 -4.37 8.17
C GLU A 111 -7.76 -5.80 7.94
N PHE A 112 -7.32 -6.46 6.87
CA PHE A 112 -7.65 -7.86 6.63
C PHE A 112 -7.15 -8.79 7.74
N ALA A 113 -6.06 -8.42 8.40
CA ALA A 113 -5.53 -9.13 9.57
C ALA A 113 -6.26 -8.79 10.89
N GLY A 114 -7.32 -7.97 10.85
CA GLY A 114 -8.21 -7.65 11.96
C GLY A 114 -7.73 -6.50 12.86
N TYR A 115 -6.75 -5.70 12.44
CA TYR A 115 -6.33 -4.50 13.17
C TYR A 115 -7.31 -3.33 12.92
N ASP A 116 -7.43 -2.43 13.91
CA ASP A 116 -8.11 -1.14 13.76
C ASP A 116 -7.12 -0.13 13.15
N VAL A 117 -7.24 0.10 11.83
CA VAL A 117 -6.24 0.85 11.05
C VAL A 117 -6.69 2.26 10.78
N SER A 118 -5.81 3.23 11.07
CA SER A 118 -5.95 4.64 10.71
C SER A 118 -4.88 5.03 9.69
N ARG A 119 -5.29 5.54 8.52
CA ARG A 119 -4.40 5.97 7.43
C ARG A 119 -4.11 7.45 7.54
N HIS A 120 -2.85 7.81 7.78
CA HIS A 120 -2.43 9.20 7.96
C HIS A 120 -1.55 9.71 6.83
N TYR A 121 -1.82 10.96 6.48
CA TYR A 121 -0.95 11.77 5.64
C TYR A 121 -0.36 12.90 6.50
N TYR A 122 0.96 12.92 6.70
CA TYR A 122 1.62 14.02 7.38
C TYR A 122 1.84 15.19 6.42
N VAL A 123 1.26 16.35 6.72
CA VAL A 123 1.30 17.54 5.88
C VAL A 123 2.40 18.46 6.38
N ASN A 124 3.49 18.58 5.64
CA ASN A 124 4.54 19.56 5.91
C ASN A 124 4.05 20.95 5.50
N ASP A 125 3.26 21.59 6.33
CA ASP A 125 2.67 22.92 6.10
C ASP A 125 3.45 24.08 6.76
N ALA A 126 4.69 23.81 7.17
CA ALA A 126 5.60 24.80 7.74
C ALA A 126 6.93 24.89 6.97
N GLY A 127 7.72 25.91 7.27
CA GLY A 127 9.07 26.11 6.76
C GLY A 127 9.16 26.92 5.47
N ARG A 128 10.40 27.10 5.00
CA ARG A 128 10.73 28.06 3.94
C ARG A 128 9.98 27.81 2.62
N GLN A 129 9.78 26.56 2.21
CA GLN A 129 9.11 26.27 0.94
C GLN A 129 7.70 26.82 0.90
N LEU A 130 6.96 26.65 1.99
CA LEU A 130 5.58 27.13 2.11
C LEU A 130 5.54 28.65 2.30
N ALA A 131 6.48 29.23 3.03
CA ALA A 131 6.59 30.68 3.16
C ALA A 131 6.88 31.35 1.81
N VAL A 132 7.77 30.77 0.97
CA VAL A 132 8.00 31.24 -0.41
C VAL A 132 6.75 31.10 -1.25
N PHE A 133 6.04 29.99 -1.14
CA PHE A 133 4.83 29.76 -1.91
C PHE A 133 3.74 30.77 -1.54
N THR A 134 3.49 30.96 -0.25
CA THR A 134 2.50 31.92 0.27
C THR A 134 2.85 33.35 -0.18
N TRP A 135 4.11 33.77 0.02
CA TRP A 135 4.59 35.05 -0.46
C TRP A 135 4.38 35.26 -1.97
N ALA A 136 4.69 34.24 -2.77
CA ALA A 136 4.54 34.32 -4.21
C ALA A 136 3.07 34.43 -4.63
N TYR A 137 2.19 33.65 -4.02
CA TYR A 137 0.75 33.69 -4.26
C TYR A 137 0.13 35.06 -3.94
N GLU A 138 0.61 35.73 -2.87
CA GLU A 138 0.14 37.04 -2.47
C GLU A 138 0.76 38.20 -3.27
N THR A 139 1.90 37.98 -3.93
CA THR A 139 2.69 39.04 -4.59
C THR A 139 2.44 39.12 -6.09
N PHE A 140 2.30 37.97 -6.78
CA PHE A 140 2.16 37.93 -8.22
C PHE A 140 0.69 37.83 -8.65
N ASP A 141 0.34 38.57 -9.71
CA ASP A 141 -0.93 38.44 -10.38
C ASP A 141 -0.84 37.39 -11.51
N GLU A 142 -1.96 36.90 -12.01
CA GLU A 142 -2.00 35.89 -13.09
C GLU A 142 -1.28 36.33 -14.35
N ASP A 143 -1.27 37.63 -14.66
CA ASP A 143 -0.56 38.23 -15.80
C ASP A 143 0.98 38.12 -15.66
N ASP A 144 1.50 37.89 -14.44
CA ASP A 144 2.94 37.72 -14.17
C ASP A 144 3.43 36.28 -14.38
N LEU A 145 2.50 35.32 -14.54
CA LEU A 145 2.82 33.89 -14.64
C LEU A 145 3.22 33.50 -16.07
N GLU A 146 4.26 32.68 -16.20
CA GLU A 146 4.85 32.35 -17.51
C GLU A 146 4.02 31.40 -18.40
N SER A 147 3.04 30.66 -17.84
CA SER A 147 2.28 29.64 -18.58
C SER A 147 0.88 29.45 -18.02
N GLU A 148 -0.02 28.94 -18.88
CA GLU A 148 -1.32 28.42 -18.45
C GLU A 148 -1.14 27.14 -17.61
N PRO A 149 -2.11 26.79 -16.71
CA PRO A 149 -2.06 25.57 -15.96
C PRO A 149 -2.14 24.33 -16.88
N GLU A 150 -1.41 23.28 -16.55
CA GLU A 150 -1.36 22.07 -17.39
C GLU A 150 -2.67 21.27 -17.33
N ARG A 151 -3.43 21.42 -16.23
CA ARG A 151 -4.75 20.80 -16.01
C ARG A 151 -5.67 21.80 -15.30
N ASP A 152 -6.98 21.65 -15.48
CA ASP A 152 -8.01 22.45 -14.80
C ASP A 152 -8.22 21.93 -13.34
N ARG A 153 -7.17 22.11 -12.50
CA ARG A 153 -7.18 21.82 -11.07
C ARG A 153 -6.23 22.77 -10.33
N GLU A 154 -6.58 23.07 -9.07
CA GLU A 154 -5.94 24.12 -8.27
C GLU A 154 -4.43 23.91 -8.07
N GLU A 155 -3.95 22.70 -7.82
CA GLU A 155 -2.53 22.44 -7.62
C GLU A 155 -1.69 22.66 -8.89
N TYR A 156 -2.29 22.53 -10.08
CA TYR A 156 -1.64 22.85 -11.36
C TYR A 156 -1.62 24.35 -11.63
N ASP A 157 -2.62 25.07 -11.14
CA ASP A 157 -2.66 26.51 -11.22
C ASP A 157 -1.70 27.16 -10.22
N LEU A 158 -1.82 26.78 -8.95
CA LEU A 158 -1.05 27.36 -7.86
C LEU A 158 0.46 27.10 -7.96
N VAL A 159 0.91 25.96 -8.47
CA VAL A 159 2.35 25.67 -8.65
C VAL A 159 3.05 26.66 -9.57
N ARG A 160 2.32 27.36 -10.45
CA ARG A 160 2.86 28.44 -11.30
C ARG A 160 3.37 29.60 -10.47
N TYR A 161 2.62 30.01 -9.44
CA TYR A 161 3.04 31.05 -8.48
C TYR A 161 4.31 30.64 -7.76
N TYR A 162 4.39 29.40 -7.27
CA TYR A 162 5.58 28.89 -6.60
C TYR A 162 6.82 28.89 -7.52
N ARG A 163 6.65 28.50 -8.79
CA ARG A 163 7.74 28.53 -9.80
C ARG A 163 8.17 29.97 -10.09
N THR A 164 7.22 30.89 -10.30
CA THR A 164 7.49 32.31 -10.52
C THR A 164 8.21 32.94 -9.32
N GLY A 165 7.76 32.65 -8.09
CA GLY A 165 8.42 33.12 -6.87
C GLY A 165 9.87 32.64 -6.74
N ASN A 166 10.14 31.36 -7.00
CA ASN A 166 11.52 30.85 -6.98
C ASN A 166 12.39 31.47 -8.09
N ALA A 167 11.88 31.62 -9.30
CA ALA A 167 12.60 32.29 -10.39
C ALA A 167 12.93 33.75 -10.05
N PHE A 168 11.97 34.46 -9.43
CA PHE A 168 12.20 35.82 -8.95
C PHE A 168 13.30 35.90 -7.88
N LEU A 169 13.33 34.97 -6.93
CA LEU A 169 14.36 34.92 -5.89
C LEU A 169 15.76 34.61 -6.45
N GLU A 170 15.85 33.85 -7.55
CA GLU A 170 17.11 33.51 -8.21
C GLU A 170 17.62 34.62 -9.14
N GLU A 171 16.73 35.26 -9.90
CA GLU A 171 17.10 36.14 -11.03
C GLU A 171 16.64 37.58 -10.87
N GLY A 172 15.88 37.92 -9.84
CA GLY A 172 15.28 39.24 -9.65
C GLY A 172 16.28 40.34 -9.25
N PRO A 173 15.90 41.63 -9.30
CA PRO A 173 16.73 42.72 -8.88
C PRO A 173 17.08 42.63 -7.38
N GLY A 174 18.35 42.76 -7.01
CA GLY A 174 18.84 42.51 -5.65
C GLY A 174 18.08 43.21 -4.52
N ALA A 175 17.69 44.49 -4.70
CA ALA A 175 16.92 45.21 -3.69
C ALA A 175 15.47 44.68 -3.52
N ASP A 176 14.86 44.19 -4.60
CA ASP A 176 13.52 43.64 -4.56
C ASP A 176 13.57 42.20 -4.00
N VAL A 177 14.63 41.43 -4.29
CA VAL A 177 14.90 40.13 -3.69
C VAL A 177 15.13 40.25 -2.19
N GLU A 178 15.92 41.23 -1.72
CA GLU A 178 16.12 41.47 -0.29
C GLU A 178 14.80 41.77 0.44
N LYS A 179 13.89 42.50 -0.20
CA LYS A 179 12.56 42.76 0.37
C LYS A 179 11.71 41.47 0.41
N ALA A 180 11.70 40.71 -0.65
CA ALA A 180 11.00 39.42 -0.72
C ALA A 180 11.49 38.47 0.38
N GLU A 181 12.82 38.34 0.54
CA GLU A 181 13.42 37.52 1.59
C GLU A 181 13.00 37.94 2.99
N ALA A 182 12.90 39.25 3.25
CA ALA A 182 12.44 39.77 4.54
C ALA A 182 10.95 39.45 4.80
N GLU A 183 10.10 39.47 3.76
CA GLU A 183 8.69 39.10 3.88
C GLU A 183 8.54 37.58 4.10
N ILE A 184 9.28 36.76 3.38
CA ILE A 184 9.32 35.31 3.56
C ILE A 184 9.78 34.95 4.98
N GLU A 185 10.84 35.58 5.45
CA GLU A 185 11.34 35.39 6.82
C GLU A 185 10.29 35.78 7.86
N SER A 186 9.54 36.85 7.62
CA SER A 186 8.44 37.29 8.51
C SER A 186 7.32 36.22 8.57
N ILE A 187 6.97 35.58 7.46
CA ILE A 187 5.99 34.46 7.43
C ILE A 187 6.52 33.30 8.27
N MET A 188 7.78 32.91 8.08
CA MET A 188 8.39 31.81 8.82
C MET A 188 8.40 32.10 10.34
N GLN A 189 8.83 33.30 10.75
CA GLN A 189 8.87 33.68 12.15
C GLN A 189 7.48 33.76 12.77
N GLY A 190 6.48 34.23 12.03
CA GLY A 190 5.08 34.21 12.46
C GLY A 190 4.55 32.80 12.71
N LEU A 191 4.86 31.85 11.83
CA LEU A 191 4.49 30.43 12.02
C LEU A 191 5.15 29.85 13.28
N GLU A 192 6.47 30.07 13.46
CA GLU A 192 7.19 29.57 14.64
C GLU A 192 6.72 30.22 15.95
N ALA A 193 6.26 31.45 15.88
CA ALA A 193 5.67 32.16 17.04
C ALA A 193 4.20 31.74 17.31
N GLY A 194 3.60 30.89 16.47
CA GLY A 194 2.20 30.48 16.60
C GLY A 194 1.22 31.63 16.29
N GLU A 195 1.60 32.61 15.45
CA GLU A 195 0.74 33.72 15.06
C GLU A 195 -0.41 33.23 14.14
N GLU A 196 -1.65 33.42 14.57
CA GLU A 196 -2.86 33.01 13.87
C GLU A 196 -2.90 33.56 12.42
N GLU A 197 -2.52 34.82 12.22
CA GLU A 197 -2.49 35.45 10.89
C GLU A 197 -1.50 34.76 9.93
N ALA A 198 -0.30 34.39 10.40
CA ALA A 198 0.69 33.68 9.59
C ALA A 198 0.20 32.28 9.22
N TYR A 199 -0.44 31.60 10.18
CA TYR A 199 -1.03 30.28 9.96
C TYR A 199 -2.18 30.33 8.94
N GLU A 200 -3.11 31.29 9.05
CA GLU A 200 -4.23 31.44 8.10
C GLU A 200 -3.74 31.65 6.67
N ARG A 201 -2.74 32.51 6.47
CA ARG A 201 -2.14 32.81 5.15
C ARG A 201 -1.53 31.57 4.51
N VAL A 202 -0.76 30.79 5.26
CA VAL A 202 -0.13 29.57 4.75
C VAL A 202 -1.16 28.49 4.50
N SER A 203 -2.13 28.31 5.41
CA SER A 203 -3.20 27.33 5.26
C SER A 203 -4.06 27.56 4.03
N GLU A 204 -4.32 28.83 3.66
CA GLU A 204 -5.10 29.16 2.45
C GLU A 204 -4.49 28.55 1.19
N VAL A 205 -3.18 28.64 1.02
CA VAL A 205 -2.46 28.09 -0.13
C VAL A 205 -2.31 26.57 -0.02
N VAL A 206 -1.90 26.09 1.16
CA VAL A 206 -1.66 24.66 1.41
C VAL A 206 -2.93 23.83 1.20
N ASP A 207 -4.07 24.29 1.74
CA ASP A 207 -5.32 23.51 1.68
C ASP A 207 -5.87 23.41 0.25
N GLN A 208 -5.67 24.43 -0.60
CA GLN A 208 -6.02 24.40 -2.02
C GLN A 208 -5.14 23.38 -2.79
N VAL A 209 -3.82 23.45 -2.63
CA VAL A 209 -2.90 22.51 -3.27
C VAL A 209 -3.17 21.08 -2.80
N LEU A 210 -3.37 20.91 -1.49
CA LEU A 210 -3.68 19.61 -0.90
C LEU A 210 -5.01 19.04 -1.42
N GLY A 211 -6.00 19.90 -1.68
CA GLY A 211 -7.27 19.51 -2.32
C GLY A 211 -7.05 18.84 -3.67
N GLY A 212 -6.23 19.41 -4.53
CA GLY A 212 -5.86 18.83 -5.81
C GLY A 212 -5.03 17.54 -5.68
N MET A 213 -4.08 17.50 -4.76
CA MET A 213 -3.30 16.28 -4.47
C MET A 213 -4.20 15.14 -3.98
N LYS A 214 -5.18 15.41 -3.11
CA LYS A 214 -6.19 14.43 -2.69
C LYS A 214 -6.97 13.88 -3.87
N ALA A 215 -7.40 14.73 -4.79
CA ALA A 215 -8.11 14.30 -6.00
C ALA A 215 -7.25 13.37 -6.89
N CYS A 216 -5.95 13.67 -7.03
CA CYS A 216 -5.01 12.78 -7.72
C CYS A 216 -4.86 11.42 -7.03
N LEU A 217 -4.67 11.42 -5.70
CA LEU A 217 -4.52 10.20 -4.91
C LEU A 217 -5.79 9.34 -4.89
N ALA A 218 -6.97 9.96 -4.91
CA ALA A 218 -8.25 9.24 -5.03
C ALA A 218 -8.38 8.48 -6.36
N ARG A 219 -7.75 8.96 -7.45
CA ARG A 219 -7.66 8.21 -8.72
C ARG A 219 -6.84 6.93 -8.60
N LEU A 220 -5.89 6.89 -7.67
CA LEU A 220 -5.05 5.73 -7.37
C LEU A 220 -5.65 4.82 -6.29
N PRO A 221 -6.92 4.90 -5.93
CA PRO A 221 -7.63 4.55 -4.70
C PRO A 221 -6.71 4.41 -3.46
N ALA A 222 -5.94 5.46 -3.17
CA ALA A 222 -5.20 5.58 -1.91
C ALA A 222 -5.99 6.52 -1.00
N GLU A 223 -6.56 5.97 0.06
CA GLU A 223 -7.43 6.68 0.99
C GLU A 223 -6.66 7.13 2.24
N PHE A 224 -7.17 8.18 2.90
CA PHE A 224 -6.61 8.72 4.13
C PHE A 224 -7.73 9.12 5.08
N ASP A 225 -7.60 8.70 6.33
CA ASP A 225 -8.54 9.05 7.40
C ASP A 225 -8.22 10.43 7.97
N GLU A 226 -6.91 10.77 8.09
CA GLU A 226 -6.49 12.06 8.64
C GLU A 226 -5.31 12.67 7.87
N PHE A 227 -5.38 14.00 7.69
CA PHE A 227 -4.29 14.83 7.19
C PHE A 227 -3.73 15.64 8.35
N VAL A 228 -2.68 15.13 8.98
CA VAL A 228 -2.08 15.70 10.18
C VAL A 228 -1.13 16.83 9.77
N LYS A 229 -1.48 18.10 10.07
CA LYS A 229 -0.65 19.26 9.79
C LYS A 229 0.52 19.37 10.76
N GLU A 230 1.72 19.65 10.26
CA GLU A 230 2.93 19.87 11.05
C GLU A 230 2.79 21.07 12.00
N THR A 231 2.11 22.11 11.55
CA THR A 231 1.83 23.33 12.34
C THR A 231 1.00 23.07 13.60
N ARG A 232 0.23 21.98 13.65
CA ARG A 232 -0.50 21.56 14.86
C ARG A 232 0.43 21.48 16.07
N PHE A 233 1.62 20.87 15.92
CA PHE A 233 2.58 20.64 17.00
C PHE A 233 3.35 21.91 17.41
N ILE A 234 3.29 22.96 16.58
CA ILE A 234 3.75 24.32 16.96
C ILE A 234 2.65 25.00 17.78
N LEU A 235 1.41 24.97 17.30
CA LEU A 235 0.28 25.70 17.88
C LEU A 235 -0.14 25.15 19.25
N ASP A 236 -0.03 23.84 19.48
CA ASP A 236 -0.37 23.21 20.77
C ASP A 236 0.77 23.28 21.80
N GLY A 237 1.96 23.76 21.40
CA GLY A 237 3.13 23.90 22.26
C GLY A 237 3.99 22.65 22.40
N SER A 238 3.61 21.52 21.80
CA SER A 238 4.36 20.23 21.88
C SER A 238 5.80 20.38 21.39
N THR A 239 6.03 21.19 20.33
CA THR A 239 7.37 21.46 19.81
C THR A 239 8.25 22.19 20.83
N ASP A 240 7.72 23.20 21.52
CA ASP A 240 8.48 23.96 22.52
C ASP A 240 8.84 23.11 23.75
N ASP A 241 7.90 22.31 24.24
CA ASP A 241 8.13 21.35 25.32
C ASP A 241 9.19 20.31 24.95
N LEU A 242 9.12 19.80 23.71
CA LEU A 242 10.09 18.86 23.19
C LEU A 242 11.48 19.48 23.06
N VAL A 243 11.61 20.71 22.54
CA VAL A 243 12.89 21.45 22.46
C VAL A 243 13.51 21.63 23.83
N ALA A 244 12.70 21.95 24.86
CA ALA A 244 13.20 22.06 26.24
C ALA A 244 13.78 20.73 26.74
N ARG A 245 13.10 19.62 26.52
CA ARG A 245 13.55 18.27 26.89
C ARG A 245 14.79 17.84 26.11
N LEU A 246 14.87 18.13 24.82
CA LEU A 246 16.04 17.82 23.98
C LEU A 246 17.30 18.52 24.47
N LYS A 247 17.20 19.80 24.93
CA LYS A 247 18.33 20.55 25.47
C LYS A 247 18.84 20.00 26.80
N GLU A 248 18.05 19.21 27.54
CA GLU A 248 18.45 18.59 28.81
C GLU A 248 19.15 17.23 28.62
N LEU A 249 19.14 16.66 27.41
CA LEU A 249 19.82 15.40 27.13
C LEU A 249 21.35 15.55 27.21
N GLU A 250 22.06 14.55 27.71
CA GLU A 250 23.53 14.53 27.72
C GLU A 250 24.14 14.61 26.32
N ALA A 251 23.41 14.12 25.30
CA ALA A 251 23.79 14.17 23.90
C ALA A 251 23.62 15.57 23.26
N ALA A 252 22.99 16.54 23.96
CA ALA A 252 22.74 17.86 23.41
C ALA A 252 24.00 18.73 23.39
N VAL A 253 24.35 19.26 22.24
CA VAL A 253 25.50 20.14 22.01
C VAL A 253 25.04 21.39 21.26
N TYR A 254 25.71 22.52 21.53
CA TYR A 254 25.51 23.76 20.76
C TYR A 254 26.74 24.02 19.90
N GLU A 255 26.61 23.73 18.61
CA GLU A 255 27.71 23.85 17.64
C GLU A 255 27.19 24.46 16.34
N GLU A 256 28.06 25.16 15.61
CA GLU A 256 27.73 25.78 14.31
C GLU A 256 26.44 26.63 14.34
N ASP A 257 26.27 27.41 15.42
CA ASP A 257 25.10 28.25 15.67
C ASP A 257 23.76 27.51 15.67
N ALA A 258 23.76 26.25 16.11
CA ALA A 258 22.56 25.43 16.24
C ALA A 258 22.64 24.46 17.44
N TRP A 259 21.49 24.11 18.01
CA TRP A 259 21.37 23.00 18.92
C TRP A 259 21.24 21.69 18.15
N GLN A 260 22.05 20.72 18.54
CA GLN A 260 22.17 19.41 17.88
C GLN A 260 22.25 18.31 18.93
N LEU A 261 21.91 17.09 18.53
CA LEU A 261 22.21 15.88 19.29
C LEU A 261 23.39 15.16 18.65
N ASP A 262 24.43 14.91 19.46
CA ASP A 262 25.52 14.01 19.08
C ASP A 262 25.09 12.57 19.34
N LEU A 263 24.87 11.81 18.28
CA LEU A 263 24.38 10.43 18.31
C LEU A 263 25.50 9.42 17.99
N THR A 264 26.78 9.82 18.09
CA THR A 264 27.94 8.95 17.76
C THR A 264 28.01 7.72 18.66
N ASP A 265 27.66 7.81 19.93
CA ASP A 265 27.59 6.68 20.85
C ASP A 265 26.55 5.63 20.45
N HIS A 266 25.59 6.02 19.60
CA HIS A 266 24.55 5.16 19.01
C HIS A 266 24.89 4.71 17.58
N GLY A 267 26.12 4.96 17.11
CA GLY A 267 26.60 4.59 15.78
C GLY A 267 26.01 5.43 14.64
N ILE A 268 25.65 6.68 14.93
CA ILE A 268 25.16 7.66 13.95
C ILE A 268 26.15 8.83 13.93
N GLU A 269 26.97 8.90 12.88
CA GLU A 269 28.04 9.90 12.77
C GLU A 269 27.54 11.34 12.54
N LYS A 270 26.35 11.49 11.93
CA LYS A 270 25.77 12.79 11.61
C LYS A 270 24.86 13.25 12.74
N ASN A 271 25.18 14.39 13.35
CA ASN A 271 24.34 15.01 14.39
C ASN A 271 22.93 15.30 13.86
N LEU A 272 21.95 15.22 14.75
CA LEU A 272 20.59 15.68 14.51
C LEU A 272 20.46 17.14 14.94
N VAL A 273 20.36 18.04 13.98
CA VAL A 273 20.06 19.46 14.27
C VAL A 273 18.57 19.60 14.58
N PHE A 274 18.22 20.17 15.73
CA PHE A 274 16.82 20.31 16.15
C PHE A 274 16.36 21.76 16.35
N LEU A 275 17.30 22.72 16.56
CA LEU A 275 16.95 24.13 16.76
C LEU A 275 18.06 25.04 16.23
N ARG A 276 17.73 26.05 15.45
CA ARG A 276 18.66 27.08 14.97
C ARG A 276 18.88 28.16 16.02
N SER A 277 19.92 28.99 15.80
CA SER A 277 20.25 30.14 16.68
C SER A 277 19.17 31.21 16.74
N ASP A 278 18.38 31.37 15.69
CA ASP A 278 17.25 32.29 15.60
C ASP A 278 15.99 31.79 16.33
N GLY A 279 16.02 30.59 16.91
CA GLY A 279 14.90 29.96 17.60
C GLY A 279 13.98 29.12 16.71
N THR A 280 14.28 29.04 15.40
CA THR A 280 13.49 28.23 14.47
C THR A 280 13.72 26.74 14.72
N SER A 281 12.65 26.00 15.02
CA SER A 281 12.69 24.54 15.10
C SER A 281 12.83 23.93 13.71
N LEU A 282 13.49 22.78 13.61
CA LEU A 282 13.60 22.05 12.35
C LEU A 282 12.47 21.01 12.22
N TYR A 283 12.16 20.63 10.98
CA TYR A 283 11.14 19.61 10.70
C TYR A 283 11.35 18.31 11.50
N ALA A 284 12.60 17.93 11.79
CA ALA A 284 12.91 16.78 12.62
C ALA A 284 12.35 16.88 14.05
N THR A 285 12.28 18.10 14.62
CA THR A 285 11.71 18.34 15.95
C THR A 285 10.20 18.15 15.94
N ARG A 286 9.53 18.68 14.95
CA ARG A 286 8.08 18.54 14.80
C ARG A 286 7.68 17.09 14.48
N ASP A 287 8.51 16.39 13.72
CA ASP A 287 8.34 14.95 13.45
C ASP A 287 8.50 14.10 14.72
N LEU A 288 9.41 14.48 15.63
CA LEU A 288 9.52 13.85 16.96
C LEU A 288 8.24 14.07 17.79
N ALA A 289 7.70 15.29 17.84
CA ALA A 289 6.46 15.59 18.55
C ALA A 289 5.27 14.81 17.96
N HIS A 290 5.20 14.70 16.64
CA HIS A 290 4.22 13.88 15.94
C HIS A 290 4.29 12.40 16.33
N HIS A 291 5.51 11.84 16.47
CA HIS A 291 5.66 10.44 16.87
C HIS A 291 5.33 10.20 18.35
N GLU A 292 5.63 11.16 19.26
CA GLU A 292 5.15 11.06 20.65
C GLU A 292 3.62 11.06 20.71
N TRP A 293 2.96 11.96 19.93
CA TRP A 293 1.51 11.95 19.81
C TRP A 293 0.96 10.61 19.26
N LYS A 294 1.60 10.00 18.24
CA LYS A 294 1.18 8.69 17.74
C LYS A 294 1.23 7.61 18.83
N PHE A 295 2.25 7.61 19.70
CA PHE A 295 2.37 6.65 20.78
C PHE A 295 1.33 6.84 21.90
N GLU A 296 0.75 8.04 22.00
CA GLU A 296 -0.35 8.31 22.94
C GLU A 296 -1.70 7.84 22.39
N GLU A 297 -1.89 7.89 21.08
CA GLU A 297 -3.18 7.62 20.43
C GLU A 297 -3.33 6.20 19.85
N TYR A 298 -2.20 5.53 19.55
CA TYR A 298 -2.19 4.24 18.85
C TYR A 298 -1.27 3.23 19.53
N ASP A 299 -1.67 1.96 19.50
CA ASP A 299 -0.86 0.87 20.04
C ASP A 299 0.36 0.58 19.16
N ARG A 300 0.27 0.88 17.84
CA ARG A 300 1.33 0.62 16.87
C ARG A 300 1.39 1.72 15.82
N ALA A 301 2.60 2.10 15.40
CA ALA A 301 2.83 3.12 14.36
C ALA A 301 3.70 2.56 13.24
N VAL A 302 3.19 2.58 12.02
CA VAL A 302 3.90 2.16 10.80
C VAL A 302 4.10 3.37 9.91
N THR A 303 5.34 3.66 9.51
CA THR A 303 5.67 4.76 8.60
C THR A 303 6.31 4.23 7.32
N VAL A 304 5.78 4.61 6.16
CA VAL A 304 6.28 4.21 4.84
C VAL A 304 7.19 5.29 4.27
N LEU A 305 8.47 5.00 4.13
CA LEU A 305 9.52 5.96 3.81
C LEU A 305 10.37 5.54 2.61
N GLY A 306 10.82 6.51 1.81
CA GLY A 306 11.88 6.30 0.82
C GLY A 306 13.21 5.92 1.48
N GLU A 307 14.03 5.14 0.78
CA GLU A 307 15.32 4.67 1.30
C GLU A 307 16.32 5.81 1.60
N ASP A 308 16.14 6.98 1.01
CA ASP A 308 16.89 8.21 1.30
C ASP A 308 16.61 8.76 2.70
N HIS A 309 15.46 8.44 3.32
CA HIS A 309 15.10 8.80 4.68
C HIS A 309 15.62 7.85 5.76
N LYS A 310 16.39 6.81 5.39
CA LYS A 310 16.87 5.79 6.33
C LYS A 310 17.70 6.35 7.49
N LEU A 311 18.50 7.40 7.23
CA LEU A 311 19.29 8.05 8.28
C LEU A 311 18.38 8.82 9.23
N GLN A 312 17.46 9.61 8.71
CA GLN A 312 16.49 10.39 9.49
C GLN A 312 15.64 9.46 10.38
N ALA A 313 15.17 8.35 9.81
CA ALA A 313 14.41 7.35 10.55
C ALA A 313 15.19 6.72 11.73
N ARG A 314 16.49 6.48 11.55
CA ARG A 314 17.36 6.02 12.65
C ARG A 314 17.57 7.11 13.70
N GLN A 315 17.83 8.35 13.28
CA GLN A 315 17.98 9.51 14.17
C GLN A 315 16.72 9.72 14.99
N LEU A 316 15.54 9.68 14.35
CA LEU A 316 14.24 9.81 15.00
C LEU A 316 14.06 8.75 16.09
N ARG A 317 14.18 7.46 15.75
CA ARG A 317 14.04 6.36 16.73
C ARG A 317 14.99 6.50 17.91
N THR A 318 16.28 6.74 17.63
CA THR A 318 17.29 6.90 18.68
C THR A 318 16.97 8.10 19.59
N THR A 319 16.48 9.21 19.03
CA THR A 319 16.11 10.37 19.82
C THR A 319 14.90 10.11 20.70
N LEU A 320 13.87 9.42 20.18
CA LEU A 320 12.71 9.00 20.97
C LEU A 320 13.12 8.09 22.15
N GLU A 321 14.04 7.15 21.93
CA GLU A 321 14.61 6.30 22.98
C GLU A 321 15.35 7.12 24.04
N LEU A 322 16.15 8.12 23.64
CA LEU A 322 16.85 9.03 24.55
C LEU A 322 15.88 9.89 25.37
N LEU A 323 14.73 10.24 24.82
CA LEU A 323 13.64 10.93 25.51
C LEU A 323 12.85 10.01 26.45
N GLY A 324 13.12 8.70 26.43
CA GLY A 324 12.51 7.70 27.32
C GLY A 324 11.25 7.05 26.74
N ASN A 325 10.97 7.23 25.46
CA ASN A 325 9.85 6.58 24.80
C ASN A 325 10.16 5.10 24.52
N ASP A 326 9.14 4.25 24.62
CA ASP A 326 9.20 2.89 24.08
C ASP A 326 9.01 2.94 22.56
N THR A 327 10.02 2.50 21.82
CA THR A 327 9.99 2.50 20.35
C THR A 327 9.72 1.13 19.72
N ASP A 328 9.44 0.10 20.53
CA ASP A 328 9.07 -1.23 20.02
C ASP A 328 7.84 -1.17 19.10
N PRO A 329 6.79 -0.34 19.37
CA PRO A 329 5.65 -0.20 18.50
C PRO A 329 5.91 0.55 17.19
N LEU A 330 7.06 1.22 17.03
CA LEU A 330 7.40 1.98 15.82
C LEU A 330 8.02 1.07 14.76
N GLU A 331 7.36 0.96 13.62
CA GLU A 331 7.84 0.20 12.47
C GLU A 331 8.00 1.06 11.23
N GLN A 332 8.90 0.64 10.34
CA GLN A 332 9.22 1.41 9.14
C GLN A 332 9.27 0.49 7.92
N VAL A 333 8.49 0.83 6.89
CA VAL A 333 8.54 0.19 5.59
C VAL A 333 9.36 1.05 4.65
N LEU A 334 10.60 0.65 4.39
CA LEU A 334 11.50 1.36 3.49
C LEU A 334 11.31 0.88 2.04
N TYR A 335 11.19 1.82 1.10
CA TYR A 335 11.06 1.48 -0.32
C TYR A 335 12.12 2.20 -1.19
N SER A 336 12.57 1.51 -2.25
CA SER A 336 13.42 2.09 -3.30
C SER A 336 12.56 2.71 -4.41
N TYR A 337 13.16 3.60 -5.21
CA TYR A 337 12.44 4.38 -6.22
C TYR A 337 11.94 3.56 -7.42
N VAL A 338 10.95 4.12 -8.12
CA VAL A 338 10.49 3.67 -9.44
C VAL A 338 11.26 4.41 -10.52
N ASN A 339 11.86 3.66 -11.41
CA ASN A 339 12.43 4.19 -12.64
C ASN A 339 11.40 4.06 -13.77
N LEU A 340 11.23 5.11 -14.56
CA LEU A 340 10.50 5.04 -15.82
C LEU A 340 11.47 4.71 -16.95
N PRO A 341 11.05 3.96 -17.99
CA PRO A 341 11.89 3.72 -19.16
C PRO A 341 12.29 5.03 -19.82
N GLU A 342 13.60 5.25 -20.04
CA GLU A 342 14.09 6.44 -20.74
C GLU A 342 13.42 6.56 -22.13
N GLY A 343 12.80 7.71 -22.40
CA GLY A 343 12.28 8.10 -23.72
C GLY A 343 10.87 7.61 -24.10
N LYS A 344 10.16 6.88 -23.24
CA LYS A 344 8.79 6.38 -23.55
C LYS A 344 7.64 7.21 -22.99
N MET A 345 7.91 8.10 -22.02
CA MET A 345 6.96 9.13 -21.62
C MET A 345 7.62 10.48 -21.91
N SER A 346 7.23 11.09 -23.03
CA SER A 346 7.75 12.40 -23.39
C SER A 346 7.07 13.45 -22.53
N THR A 347 7.85 14.10 -21.67
CA THR A 347 7.46 15.41 -21.17
C THR A 347 7.35 16.35 -22.36
N ARG A 348 6.15 16.69 -22.77
CA ARG A 348 5.96 17.68 -23.84
C ARG A 348 6.55 19.06 -23.49
N ARG A 349 6.97 19.28 -22.24
CA ARG A 349 7.43 20.57 -21.71
C ARG A 349 8.66 20.54 -20.81
N GLY A 350 9.42 19.43 -20.69
CA GLY A 350 10.68 19.39 -19.91
C GLY A 350 10.52 19.37 -18.38
N THR A 351 9.28 19.38 -17.87
CA THR A 351 8.93 19.16 -16.46
C THR A 351 8.79 17.66 -16.18
N GLY A 352 8.97 17.22 -14.93
CA GLY A 352 8.80 15.81 -14.56
C GLY A 352 7.41 15.28 -14.96
N ILE A 353 7.27 13.96 -15.02
CA ILE A 353 5.98 13.31 -15.31
C ILE A 353 5.16 13.28 -14.03
N ASP A 354 3.94 13.79 -14.08
CA ASP A 354 3.02 13.75 -12.95
C ASP A 354 2.31 12.40 -12.84
N LEU A 355 1.83 12.08 -11.64
CA LEU A 355 1.08 10.85 -11.39
C LEU A 355 -0.18 10.78 -12.26
N ASP A 356 -0.86 11.91 -12.46
CA ASP A 356 -2.04 11.99 -13.33
C ASP A 356 -1.74 11.58 -14.77
N ASP A 357 -0.58 11.95 -15.31
CA ASP A 357 -0.18 11.55 -16.67
C ASP A 357 0.05 10.04 -16.78
N LEU A 358 0.65 9.44 -15.74
CA LEU A 358 0.81 7.98 -15.66
C LEU A 358 -0.54 7.27 -15.65
N LEU A 359 -1.50 7.76 -14.86
CA LEU A 359 -2.83 7.16 -14.72
C LEU A 359 -3.65 7.32 -16.01
N ASP A 360 -3.62 8.49 -16.66
CA ASP A 360 -4.29 8.72 -17.92
C ASP A 360 -3.76 7.80 -19.03
N GLU A 361 -2.45 7.66 -19.14
CA GLU A 361 -1.82 6.76 -20.10
C GLU A 361 -2.18 5.29 -19.81
N ALA A 362 -2.21 4.88 -18.51
CA ALA A 362 -2.58 3.53 -18.12
C ALA A 362 -4.03 3.20 -18.53
N ILE A 363 -4.97 4.13 -18.28
CA ILE A 363 -6.38 3.97 -18.61
C ILE A 363 -6.56 3.93 -20.14
N SER A 364 -5.88 4.82 -20.88
CA SER A 364 -5.95 4.87 -22.35
C SER A 364 -5.47 3.56 -22.98
N ARG A 365 -4.33 3.02 -22.55
CA ARG A 365 -3.81 1.74 -23.04
C ARG A 365 -4.68 0.55 -22.64
N ALA A 366 -5.21 0.57 -21.43
CA ALA A 366 -6.15 -0.45 -20.99
C ALA A 366 -7.42 -0.44 -21.85
N ARG A 367 -7.92 0.75 -22.23
CA ARG A 367 -9.08 0.88 -23.12
C ARG A 367 -8.82 0.26 -24.49
N GLU A 368 -7.68 0.58 -25.13
CA GLU A 368 -7.30 0.00 -26.43
C GLU A 368 -7.25 -1.53 -26.38
N GLU A 369 -6.70 -2.11 -25.30
CA GLU A 369 -6.62 -3.55 -25.12
C GLU A 369 -8.00 -4.19 -24.88
N VAL A 370 -8.86 -3.55 -24.08
CA VAL A 370 -10.24 -4.01 -23.82
C VAL A 370 -11.06 -3.98 -25.12
N GLU A 371 -11.00 -2.89 -25.90
CA GLU A 371 -11.70 -2.77 -27.18
C GLU A 371 -11.25 -3.85 -28.18
N THR A 372 -9.93 -4.09 -28.29
CA THR A 372 -9.38 -5.15 -29.15
C THR A 372 -9.90 -6.53 -28.76
N ARG A 373 -9.98 -6.82 -27.47
CA ARG A 373 -10.48 -8.12 -26.98
C ARG A 373 -11.99 -8.27 -27.15
N LEU A 374 -12.75 -7.19 -27.08
CA LEU A 374 -14.18 -7.22 -27.34
C LEU A 374 -14.48 -7.53 -28.82
N GLU A 375 -13.67 -7.04 -29.77
CA GLU A 375 -13.79 -7.36 -31.19
C GLU A 375 -13.54 -8.86 -31.47
N ASP A 376 -12.68 -9.50 -30.69
CA ASP A 376 -12.33 -10.93 -30.82
C ASP A 376 -13.31 -11.87 -30.09
N ARG A 377 -14.23 -11.34 -29.25
CA ARG A 377 -15.19 -12.15 -28.48
C ARG A 377 -16.28 -12.76 -29.38
N LEU A 378 -16.53 -14.05 -29.16
CA LEU A 378 -17.64 -14.80 -29.75
C LEU A 378 -18.96 -14.63 -28.95
N ARG A 379 -18.95 -13.93 -27.83
CA ARG A 379 -20.13 -13.63 -27.00
C ARG A 379 -20.73 -12.29 -27.38
N ASP A 380 -22.06 -12.28 -27.55
CA ASP A 380 -22.91 -11.11 -27.71
C ASP A 380 -23.19 -10.50 -26.30
N ASP A 381 -22.14 -10.15 -25.55
CA ASP A 381 -22.31 -9.38 -24.33
C ASP A 381 -22.45 -7.92 -24.78
N ASP A 382 -23.63 -7.34 -24.64
CA ASP A 382 -23.96 -5.94 -24.95
C ASP A 382 -23.28 -5.00 -23.93
N LEU A 383 -21.92 -4.98 -23.90
CA LEU A 383 -21.17 -3.98 -23.13
C LEU A 383 -21.29 -2.64 -23.85
N ASP A 384 -21.85 -1.65 -23.16
CA ASP A 384 -21.91 -0.30 -23.69
C ASP A 384 -20.60 0.49 -23.48
N GLU A 385 -20.55 1.72 -23.98
CA GLU A 385 -19.35 2.55 -23.90
C GLU A 385 -18.99 2.89 -22.42
N GLU A 386 -19.97 3.01 -21.54
CA GLU A 386 -19.79 3.28 -20.11
C GLU A 386 -19.15 2.06 -19.40
N ASP A 387 -19.55 0.85 -19.80
CA ASP A 387 -18.94 -0.39 -19.31
C ASP A 387 -17.47 -0.51 -19.74
N VAL A 388 -17.17 -0.18 -21.00
CA VAL A 388 -15.79 -0.19 -21.53
C VAL A 388 -14.92 0.80 -20.77
N ASP A 389 -15.41 2.02 -20.53
CA ASP A 389 -14.70 3.04 -19.75
C ASP A 389 -14.44 2.59 -18.32
N ARG A 390 -15.44 2.01 -17.66
CA ARG A 390 -15.32 1.48 -16.30
C ARG A 390 -14.29 0.34 -16.23
N ILE A 391 -14.34 -0.60 -17.15
CA ILE A 391 -13.38 -1.72 -17.22
C ILE A 391 -11.97 -1.19 -17.49
N ALA A 392 -11.82 -0.29 -18.47
CA ALA A 392 -10.54 0.32 -18.82
C ALA A 392 -9.90 1.05 -17.62
N HIS A 393 -10.72 1.77 -16.85
CA HIS A 393 -10.27 2.41 -15.61
C HIS A 393 -9.80 1.38 -14.57
N GLN A 394 -10.59 0.35 -14.29
CA GLN A 394 -10.25 -0.68 -13.31
C GLN A 394 -8.99 -1.47 -13.71
N VAL A 395 -8.83 -1.77 -15.00
CA VAL A 395 -7.67 -2.48 -15.53
C VAL A 395 -6.42 -1.60 -15.53
N GLY A 396 -6.53 -0.36 -15.98
CA GLY A 396 -5.41 0.58 -16.06
C GLY A 396 -4.83 0.92 -14.68
N ILE A 397 -5.69 1.31 -13.74
CA ILE A 397 -5.27 1.58 -12.36
C ILE A 397 -4.74 0.31 -11.69
N GLY A 398 -5.42 -0.82 -11.88
CA GLY A 398 -4.98 -2.12 -11.38
C GLY A 398 -3.58 -2.50 -11.87
N ALA A 399 -3.28 -2.26 -13.15
CA ALA A 399 -1.97 -2.54 -13.75
C ALA A 399 -0.85 -1.74 -13.08
N VAL A 400 -1.07 -0.43 -12.84
CA VAL A 400 -0.10 0.44 -12.16
C VAL A 400 0.13 -0.03 -10.72
N ARG A 401 -0.94 -0.22 -9.95
CA ARG A 401 -0.85 -0.66 -8.54
C ARG A 401 -0.16 -2.01 -8.41
N TYR A 402 -0.60 -2.98 -9.18
CA TYR A 402 -0.09 -4.35 -9.09
C TYR A 402 1.39 -4.45 -9.50
N ASP A 403 1.82 -3.76 -10.57
CA ASP A 403 3.22 -3.78 -10.97
C ASP A 403 4.13 -3.21 -9.87
N VAL A 404 3.66 -2.22 -9.13
CA VAL A 404 4.38 -1.64 -7.99
C VAL A 404 4.38 -2.58 -6.79
N VAL A 405 3.18 -3.03 -6.33
CA VAL A 405 3.04 -3.78 -5.07
C VAL A 405 3.53 -5.22 -5.18
N SER A 406 3.61 -5.79 -6.39
CA SER A 406 4.06 -7.18 -6.61
C SER A 406 5.54 -7.41 -6.33
N LYS A 407 6.30 -6.38 -6.03
CA LYS A 407 7.75 -6.44 -5.79
C LYS A 407 8.08 -6.00 -4.37
N GLN A 408 9.14 -6.61 -3.82
CA GLN A 408 9.61 -6.21 -2.50
C GLN A 408 9.87 -4.69 -2.45
N PRO A 409 9.42 -3.98 -1.41
CA PRO A 409 9.60 -2.53 -1.30
C PRO A 409 11.05 -2.07 -1.49
N THR A 410 12.01 -2.78 -0.91
CA THR A 410 13.45 -2.44 -0.97
C THR A 410 14.13 -2.66 -2.31
N LYS A 411 13.46 -3.24 -3.30
CA LYS A 411 14.02 -3.41 -4.65
C LYS A 411 13.62 -2.25 -5.54
N ALA A 412 14.59 -1.62 -6.20
CA ALA A 412 14.32 -0.66 -7.26
C ALA A 412 13.56 -1.36 -8.41
N ILE A 413 12.58 -0.68 -8.97
CA ILE A 413 11.77 -1.21 -10.08
C ILE A 413 11.86 -0.28 -11.29
N THR A 414 11.74 -0.88 -12.48
CA THR A 414 11.47 -0.16 -13.71
C THR A 414 10.05 -0.52 -14.16
N PHE A 415 9.20 0.49 -14.31
CA PHE A 415 7.83 0.29 -14.78
C PHE A 415 7.86 0.06 -16.31
N GLU A 416 7.20 -0.98 -16.77
CA GLU A 416 7.12 -1.35 -18.19
C GLU A 416 5.68 -1.65 -18.59
N TRP A 417 5.14 -0.88 -19.54
CA TRP A 417 3.76 -0.98 -20.01
C TRP A 417 3.37 -2.37 -20.50
N ASP A 418 4.21 -2.97 -21.35
CA ASP A 418 3.95 -4.27 -21.96
C ASP A 418 3.81 -5.38 -20.90
N ARG A 419 4.50 -5.23 -19.76
CA ARG A 419 4.41 -6.17 -18.65
C ARG A 419 3.21 -5.87 -17.73
N ALA A 420 2.97 -4.60 -17.43
CA ALA A 420 1.92 -4.19 -16.50
C ALA A 420 0.51 -4.49 -17.04
N LEU A 421 0.33 -4.38 -18.35
CA LEU A 421 -0.93 -4.63 -19.06
C LEU A 421 -1.00 -6.00 -19.77
N ASP A 422 -0.12 -6.94 -19.44
CA ASP A 422 -0.15 -8.28 -20.03
C ASP A 422 -1.29 -9.13 -19.44
N PHE A 423 -2.24 -9.56 -20.28
CA PHE A 423 -3.37 -10.40 -19.87
C PHE A 423 -3.04 -11.91 -19.80
N GLU A 424 -1.84 -12.32 -20.24
CA GLU A 424 -1.44 -13.73 -20.29
C GLU A 424 -0.41 -14.12 -19.23
N ALA A 425 0.20 -13.13 -18.56
CA ALA A 425 1.28 -13.33 -17.60
C ALA A 425 1.15 -12.41 -16.37
N GLN A 426 1.55 -12.84 -15.26
CA GLN A 426 1.87 -12.26 -13.94
C GLN A 426 1.53 -10.75 -13.68
N SER A 427 0.41 -10.27 -14.20
CA SER A 427 -0.06 -8.88 -14.13
C SER A 427 -1.42 -8.78 -13.43
N ALA A 428 -1.88 -7.54 -13.14
CA ALA A 428 -3.24 -7.34 -12.62
C ALA A 428 -4.32 -7.85 -13.58
N PRO A 429 -4.31 -7.49 -14.89
CA PRO A 429 -5.32 -7.97 -15.84
C PRO A 429 -5.46 -9.49 -15.88
N TYR A 430 -4.35 -10.22 -15.77
CA TYR A 430 -4.37 -11.68 -15.70
C TYR A 430 -5.16 -12.21 -14.49
N VAL A 431 -4.97 -11.61 -13.32
CA VAL A 431 -5.68 -11.99 -12.09
C VAL A 431 -7.13 -11.50 -12.11
N GLN A 432 -7.37 -10.27 -12.55
CA GLN A 432 -8.70 -9.68 -12.70
C GLN A 432 -9.59 -10.51 -13.64
N TYR A 433 -9.02 -11.04 -14.71
CA TYR A 433 -9.72 -11.90 -15.65
C TYR A 433 -10.21 -13.21 -15.00
N VAL A 434 -9.50 -13.73 -13.99
CA VAL A 434 -9.97 -14.90 -13.21
C VAL A 434 -11.26 -14.55 -12.47
N HIS A 435 -11.33 -13.37 -11.85
CA HIS A 435 -12.54 -12.93 -11.16
C HIS A 435 -13.72 -12.77 -12.13
N ALA A 436 -13.52 -12.07 -13.24
CA ALA A 436 -14.55 -11.90 -14.27
C ALA A 436 -15.05 -13.25 -14.82
N ARG A 437 -14.13 -14.20 -15.01
CA ARG A 437 -14.50 -15.56 -15.44
C ARG A 437 -15.31 -16.30 -14.40
N CYS A 438 -14.99 -16.18 -13.10
CA CYS A 438 -15.82 -16.76 -12.04
C CYS A 438 -17.24 -16.18 -12.07
N CYS A 439 -17.38 -14.85 -12.21
CA CYS A 439 -18.68 -14.21 -12.32
C CYS A 439 -19.47 -14.75 -13.52
N GLY A 440 -18.87 -14.80 -14.71
CA GLY A 440 -19.53 -15.30 -15.92
C GLY A 440 -19.99 -16.77 -15.81
N ILE A 441 -19.21 -17.65 -15.18
CA ILE A 441 -19.60 -19.05 -14.95
C ILE A 441 -20.82 -19.13 -14.03
N LEU A 442 -20.83 -18.35 -12.95
CA LEU A 442 -21.93 -18.35 -11.96
C LEU A 442 -23.21 -17.79 -12.59
N GLU A 443 -23.13 -16.69 -13.33
CA GLU A 443 -24.26 -16.07 -14.04
C GLU A 443 -24.85 -17.03 -15.09
N GLU A 444 -24.02 -17.68 -15.88
CA GLU A 444 -24.46 -18.67 -16.88
C GLU A 444 -25.10 -19.91 -16.22
N ALA A 445 -24.68 -20.27 -15.00
CA ALA A 445 -25.33 -21.29 -14.19
C ALA A 445 -26.65 -20.84 -13.57
N GLY A 446 -27.01 -19.55 -13.66
CA GLY A 446 -28.20 -18.98 -13.04
C GLY A 446 -28.04 -18.68 -11.55
N VAL A 447 -26.79 -18.58 -11.05
CA VAL A 447 -26.51 -18.19 -9.66
C VAL A 447 -26.59 -16.67 -9.56
N ASP A 448 -27.37 -16.18 -8.61
CA ASP A 448 -27.38 -14.76 -8.25
C ASP A 448 -26.12 -14.42 -7.44
N LEU A 449 -25.27 -13.55 -7.98
CA LEU A 449 -24.00 -13.17 -7.37
C LEU A 449 -24.12 -12.44 -6.03
N GLU A 450 -25.27 -11.80 -5.76
CA GLU A 450 -25.54 -11.09 -4.50
C GLU A 450 -26.17 -12.02 -3.44
N ALA A 451 -26.97 -12.99 -3.88
CA ALA A 451 -27.58 -13.97 -2.98
C ALA A 451 -26.61 -15.10 -2.58
N GLY A 452 -25.55 -15.30 -3.37
CA GLY A 452 -24.59 -16.37 -3.15
C GLY A 452 -25.09 -17.75 -3.61
N ILE A 453 -24.37 -18.80 -3.20
CA ILE A 453 -24.65 -20.18 -3.59
C ILE A 453 -25.26 -20.96 -2.41
N ASP A 454 -26.27 -21.81 -2.70
CA ASP A 454 -26.79 -22.76 -1.71
C ASP A 454 -25.84 -23.97 -1.59
N LEU A 455 -25.37 -24.22 -0.37
CA LEU A 455 -24.43 -25.30 -0.06
C LEU A 455 -25.12 -26.63 0.33
N GLY A 456 -26.46 -26.70 0.24
CA GLY A 456 -27.23 -27.87 0.74
C GLY A 456 -26.83 -29.23 0.15
N ASP A 457 -26.47 -29.26 -1.14
CA ASP A 457 -26.07 -30.47 -1.86
C ASP A 457 -24.56 -30.52 -2.19
N VAL A 458 -23.76 -29.62 -1.60
CA VAL A 458 -22.32 -29.52 -1.82
C VAL A 458 -21.57 -30.52 -0.96
N ASP A 459 -20.75 -31.37 -1.58
CA ASP A 459 -19.89 -32.34 -0.92
C ASP A 459 -18.48 -32.32 -1.53
N ALA A 460 -17.52 -31.80 -0.77
CA ALA A 460 -16.12 -31.66 -1.22
C ALA A 460 -15.47 -32.98 -1.60
N THR A 461 -16.02 -34.13 -1.21
CA THR A 461 -15.51 -35.46 -1.63
C THR A 461 -15.66 -35.69 -3.13
N HIS A 462 -16.57 -34.98 -3.82
CA HIS A 462 -16.71 -35.02 -5.28
C HIS A 462 -15.55 -34.32 -6.02
N LEU A 463 -14.72 -33.50 -5.33
CA LEU A 463 -13.54 -32.84 -5.93
C LEU A 463 -12.35 -33.82 -6.00
N GLU A 464 -12.48 -34.90 -6.80
CA GLU A 464 -11.47 -35.95 -6.90
C GLU A 464 -10.28 -35.59 -7.81
N THR A 465 -10.46 -34.65 -8.74
CA THR A 465 -9.41 -34.30 -9.69
C THR A 465 -8.27 -33.55 -8.99
N ALA A 466 -7.02 -33.77 -9.44
CA ALA A 466 -5.86 -33.10 -8.89
C ALA A 466 -5.98 -31.56 -9.04
N ALA A 467 -6.54 -31.09 -10.16
CA ALA A 467 -6.75 -29.67 -10.42
C ALA A 467 -7.74 -29.02 -9.44
N ALA A 468 -8.89 -29.65 -9.17
CA ALA A 468 -9.89 -29.15 -8.22
C ALA A 468 -9.33 -29.12 -6.79
N ARG A 469 -8.61 -30.17 -6.38
CA ARG A 469 -7.96 -30.20 -5.05
C ARG A 469 -6.88 -29.14 -4.91
N ALA A 470 -6.02 -28.97 -5.92
CA ALA A 470 -4.96 -27.96 -5.90
C ALA A 470 -5.54 -26.54 -5.79
N LEU A 471 -6.65 -26.27 -6.48
CA LEU A 471 -7.33 -24.98 -6.35
C LEU A 471 -7.88 -24.78 -4.93
N LEU A 472 -8.58 -25.77 -4.37
CA LEU A 472 -9.13 -25.69 -3.01
C LEU A 472 -8.02 -25.53 -1.94
N GLU A 473 -6.90 -26.24 -2.13
CA GLU A 473 -5.71 -26.10 -1.27
C GLU A 473 -5.09 -24.70 -1.39
N THR A 474 -5.11 -24.11 -2.58
CA THR A 474 -4.65 -22.71 -2.77
C THR A 474 -5.58 -21.73 -2.08
N ILE A 475 -6.91 -21.91 -2.21
CA ILE A 475 -7.92 -21.13 -1.49
C ILE A 475 -7.66 -21.20 0.03
N ALA A 476 -7.46 -22.39 0.59
CA ALA A 476 -7.24 -22.61 2.02
C ALA A 476 -6.02 -21.85 2.58
N ARG A 477 -5.05 -21.51 1.75
CA ARG A 477 -3.83 -20.78 2.17
C ARG A 477 -4.06 -19.28 2.38
N PHE A 478 -5.12 -18.70 1.80
CA PHE A 478 -5.30 -17.25 1.76
C PHE A 478 -5.28 -16.57 3.14
N PRO A 479 -6.02 -17.04 4.16
CA PRO A 479 -5.96 -16.43 5.50
C PRO A 479 -4.55 -16.42 6.10
N GLY A 480 -3.79 -17.51 5.93
CA GLY A 480 -2.39 -17.59 6.39
C GLY A 480 -1.43 -16.68 5.60
N VAL A 481 -1.74 -16.39 4.33
CA VAL A 481 -0.98 -15.41 3.54
C VAL A 481 -1.23 -14.00 4.05
N VAL A 482 -2.47 -13.65 4.38
CA VAL A 482 -2.83 -12.36 5.00
C VAL A 482 -2.10 -12.21 6.34
N GLU A 483 -2.14 -13.22 7.20
CA GLU A 483 -1.44 -13.22 8.50
C GLU A 483 0.06 -12.96 8.31
N SER A 484 0.74 -13.75 7.47
CA SER A 484 2.18 -13.59 7.22
C SER A 484 2.52 -12.23 6.61
N ALA A 485 1.70 -11.73 5.69
CA ALA A 485 1.91 -10.45 5.05
C ALA A 485 1.75 -9.27 6.02
N SER A 486 0.84 -9.38 7.01
CA SER A 486 0.63 -8.39 8.05
C SER A 486 1.75 -8.37 9.10
N GLU A 487 2.26 -9.56 9.50
CA GLU A 487 3.37 -9.68 10.42
C GLU A 487 4.68 -9.10 9.85
N ASP A 488 4.90 -9.33 8.55
CA ASP A 488 6.11 -8.88 7.86
C ASP A 488 5.98 -7.47 7.25
N LEU A 489 4.78 -6.86 7.23
CA LEU A 489 4.43 -5.64 6.50
C LEU A 489 4.81 -5.73 5.01
N GLN A 490 4.53 -6.88 4.37
CA GLN A 490 4.97 -7.21 3.02
C GLN A 490 3.81 -7.59 2.09
N PRO A 491 3.04 -6.62 1.57
CA PRO A 491 1.88 -6.89 0.70
C PRO A 491 2.23 -7.64 -0.59
N HIS A 492 3.50 -7.63 -1.05
CA HIS A 492 3.94 -8.41 -2.20
C HIS A 492 3.78 -9.94 -2.04
N GLN A 493 3.65 -10.44 -0.81
CA GLN A 493 3.34 -11.85 -0.53
C GLN A 493 1.94 -12.20 -1.05
N VAL A 494 0.96 -11.28 -0.86
CA VAL A 494 -0.39 -11.44 -1.39
C VAL A 494 -0.38 -11.38 -2.93
N ALA A 495 0.39 -10.48 -3.54
CA ALA A 495 0.53 -10.44 -5.00
C ALA A 495 1.18 -11.72 -5.57
N THR A 496 2.10 -12.35 -4.84
CA THR A 496 2.64 -13.66 -5.21
C THR A 496 1.57 -14.74 -5.14
N TYR A 497 0.77 -14.74 -4.07
CA TYR A 497 -0.35 -15.63 -3.89
C TYR A 497 -1.39 -15.51 -5.01
N THR A 498 -1.78 -14.29 -5.43
CA THR A 498 -2.77 -14.09 -6.49
C THR A 498 -2.34 -14.71 -7.83
N ARG A 499 -1.05 -14.73 -8.14
CA ARG A 499 -0.52 -15.39 -9.36
C ARG A 499 -0.61 -16.91 -9.27
N GLU A 500 -0.19 -17.48 -8.14
CA GLU A 500 -0.32 -18.91 -7.89
C GLU A 500 -1.80 -19.36 -7.93
N PHE A 501 -2.67 -18.53 -7.37
CA PHE A 501 -4.11 -18.74 -7.41
C PHE A 501 -4.65 -18.73 -8.85
N ALA A 502 -4.28 -17.75 -9.66
CA ALA A 502 -4.72 -17.64 -11.05
C ALA A 502 -4.25 -18.83 -11.90
N GLU A 503 -3.04 -19.33 -11.69
CA GLU A 503 -2.52 -20.53 -12.34
C GLU A 503 -3.33 -21.78 -11.94
N ALA A 504 -3.62 -21.94 -10.65
CA ALA A 504 -4.42 -23.05 -10.13
C ALA A 504 -5.85 -23.01 -10.68
N PHE A 505 -6.49 -21.83 -10.67
CA PHE A 505 -7.83 -21.64 -11.23
C PHE A 505 -7.87 -21.91 -12.74
N ASN A 506 -6.94 -21.41 -13.52
CA ASN A 506 -6.88 -21.67 -14.96
C ASN A 506 -6.65 -23.16 -15.28
N THR A 507 -5.94 -23.89 -14.44
CA THR A 507 -5.79 -25.33 -14.58
C THR A 507 -7.11 -26.07 -14.27
N PHE A 508 -7.77 -25.70 -13.17
CA PHE A 508 -9.10 -26.20 -12.83
C PHE A 508 -10.11 -25.93 -13.97
N TYR A 509 -10.16 -24.71 -14.47
CA TYR A 509 -11.07 -24.31 -15.53
C TYR A 509 -10.93 -25.16 -16.80
N ARG A 510 -9.70 -25.52 -17.19
CA ARG A 510 -9.43 -26.37 -18.37
C ARG A 510 -9.76 -27.82 -18.15
N GLU A 511 -9.50 -28.36 -16.96
CA GLU A 511 -9.57 -29.80 -16.68
C GLU A 511 -10.90 -30.23 -16.06
N CYS A 512 -11.67 -29.31 -15.50
CA CYS A 512 -12.89 -29.57 -14.76
C CYS A 512 -14.09 -28.78 -15.33
N PRO A 513 -14.74 -29.28 -16.39
CA PRO A 513 -15.95 -28.63 -16.94
C PRO A 513 -16.99 -28.40 -15.84
N VAL A 514 -17.57 -27.17 -15.77
CA VAL A 514 -18.57 -26.80 -14.76
C VAL A 514 -19.97 -26.80 -15.35
N LEU A 515 -20.12 -26.25 -16.56
CA LEU A 515 -21.42 -26.01 -17.21
C LEU A 515 -21.80 -27.12 -18.23
N ASP A 516 -20.99 -28.14 -18.37
CA ASP A 516 -21.25 -29.23 -19.30
C ASP A 516 -22.45 -30.08 -18.82
N ASP A 517 -23.38 -30.38 -19.75
CA ASP A 517 -24.59 -31.15 -19.47
C ASP A 517 -24.29 -32.59 -19.04
N ASP A 518 -23.11 -33.12 -19.38
CA ASP A 518 -22.69 -34.49 -19.01
C ASP A 518 -22.21 -34.57 -17.54
N VAL A 519 -22.03 -33.43 -16.84
CA VAL A 519 -21.63 -33.39 -15.43
C VAL A 519 -22.87 -33.64 -14.54
N GLY A 520 -22.85 -34.73 -13.75
CA GLY A 520 -23.95 -35.05 -12.81
C GLY A 520 -24.15 -33.96 -11.74
N SER A 521 -25.41 -33.77 -11.29
CA SER A 521 -25.84 -32.69 -10.39
C SER A 521 -24.94 -32.53 -9.17
N PRO A 522 -24.61 -33.52 -8.34
CA PRO A 522 -23.81 -33.30 -7.15
C PRO A 522 -22.40 -32.76 -7.44
N LEU A 523 -21.76 -33.24 -8.50
CA LEU A 523 -20.43 -32.79 -8.91
C LEU A 523 -20.48 -31.38 -9.48
N ARG A 524 -21.53 -31.05 -10.27
CA ARG A 524 -21.73 -29.70 -10.84
C ARG A 524 -21.91 -28.66 -9.74
N GLU A 525 -22.77 -28.94 -8.75
CA GLU A 525 -23.03 -28.05 -7.63
C GLU A 525 -21.78 -27.83 -6.77
N THR A 526 -21.02 -28.88 -6.51
CA THR A 526 -19.74 -28.77 -5.80
C THR A 526 -18.71 -27.95 -6.57
N ARG A 527 -18.63 -28.11 -7.92
CA ARG A 527 -17.75 -27.28 -8.75
C ARG A 527 -18.20 -25.82 -8.82
N LEU A 528 -19.51 -25.55 -8.84
CA LEU A 528 -20.04 -24.18 -8.74
C LEU A 528 -19.71 -23.54 -7.40
N ALA A 529 -19.80 -24.28 -6.29
CA ALA A 529 -19.36 -23.80 -4.99
C ALA A 529 -17.86 -23.47 -4.97
N LEU A 530 -17.02 -24.29 -5.63
CA LEU A 530 -15.59 -23.99 -5.77
C LEU A 530 -15.33 -22.74 -6.62
N VAL A 531 -16.13 -22.47 -7.66
CA VAL A 531 -16.07 -21.23 -8.45
C VAL A 531 -16.50 -20.03 -7.61
N ALA A 532 -17.58 -20.15 -6.79
CA ALA A 532 -18.01 -19.09 -5.89
C ALA A 532 -16.94 -18.78 -4.83
N ALA A 533 -16.36 -19.81 -4.21
CA ALA A 533 -15.23 -19.67 -3.29
C ALA A 533 -14.02 -18.99 -3.97
N SER A 534 -13.75 -19.34 -5.22
CA SER A 534 -12.67 -18.73 -6.02
C SER A 534 -12.94 -17.25 -6.28
N ARG A 535 -14.20 -16.89 -6.61
CA ARG A 535 -14.61 -15.49 -6.83
C ARG A 535 -14.31 -14.63 -5.61
N HIS A 536 -14.77 -15.03 -4.41
CA HIS A 536 -14.53 -14.27 -3.18
C HIS A 536 -13.05 -14.22 -2.82
N THR A 537 -12.35 -15.34 -2.91
CA THR A 537 -10.91 -15.40 -2.60
C THR A 537 -10.09 -14.45 -3.46
N VAL A 538 -10.30 -14.45 -4.80
CA VAL A 538 -9.52 -13.58 -5.68
C VAL A 538 -9.93 -12.12 -5.56
N ALA A 539 -11.23 -11.82 -5.34
CA ALA A 539 -11.70 -10.46 -5.10
C ALA A 539 -11.05 -9.87 -3.85
N ASN A 540 -11.06 -10.61 -2.73
CA ASN A 540 -10.46 -10.17 -1.48
C ASN A 540 -8.93 -10.05 -1.56
N ALA A 541 -8.26 -10.98 -2.25
CA ALA A 541 -6.82 -10.88 -2.47
C ALA A 541 -6.44 -9.68 -3.34
N LEU A 542 -7.26 -9.30 -4.33
CA LEU A 542 -7.11 -8.08 -5.10
C LEU A 542 -7.40 -6.83 -4.25
N ALA A 543 -8.44 -6.87 -3.41
CA ALA A 543 -8.79 -5.76 -2.50
C ALA A 543 -7.64 -5.44 -1.53
N VAL A 544 -6.99 -6.45 -0.95
CA VAL A 544 -5.77 -6.27 -0.13
C VAL A 544 -4.70 -5.46 -0.88
N LEU A 545 -4.57 -5.64 -2.20
CA LEU A 545 -3.61 -4.91 -3.03
C LEU A 545 -4.15 -3.55 -3.53
N GLY A 546 -5.39 -3.19 -3.16
CA GLY A 546 -6.09 -2.02 -3.66
C GLY A 546 -6.39 -2.11 -5.16
N VAL A 547 -6.56 -3.30 -5.70
CA VAL A 547 -6.86 -3.58 -7.11
C VAL A 547 -8.32 -3.99 -7.23
N ALA A 548 -9.06 -3.32 -8.10
CA ALA A 548 -10.46 -3.65 -8.36
C ALA A 548 -10.61 -5.05 -8.96
N ALA A 549 -11.71 -5.73 -8.62
CA ALA A 549 -12.10 -7.02 -9.18
C ALA A 549 -13.31 -6.85 -10.13
N PRO A 550 -13.10 -6.60 -11.44
CA PRO A 550 -14.18 -6.39 -12.40
C PRO A 550 -15.04 -7.65 -12.57
N ARG A 551 -16.35 -7.48 -12.73
CA ARG A 551 -17.29 -8.58 -12.98
C ARG A 551 -17.24 -9.09 -14.42
N SER A 552 -16.82 -8.21 -15.33
CA SER A 552 -16.69 -8.50 -16.76
C SER A 552 -15.42 -7.85 -17.30
N MET A 553 -14.75 -8.49 -18.25
CA MET A 553 -13.56 -7.99 -18.95
C MET A 553 -13.53 -8.47 -20.39
#